data_2bf4425fa69b353f4b36c3c4e6cad8ff
#
_entry.id   2bf4425fa69b353f4b36c3c4e6cad8ff
#
_cell.length_a   1.000
_cell.length_b   1.000
_cell.length_c   1.000
_cell.angle_alpha   90.00
_cell.angle_beta   90.00
_cell.angle_gamma   90.00
#
_symmetry.space_group_name_H-M   'P 1'
#
loop_
_entity.id
_entity.type
_entity.pdbx_description
1 polymer ?
#
loop_
_entity_poly.entity_id
_entity_poly.type
_entity_poly.pdbx_seq_one_letter_code
_entity_poly.pdbx_strand_id
1 'polypeptide(L)'
;DDVIDQIKGVNHVTPKATYPEMVLALQQHEVDGITAEMAVAKGVVEANPDLTIVQFADGHGFDCDTTVSIALKEGSRDSKFFKKVQKALDSISDEEREEMMEYAVEHQPTED
;
A
#
# COMPACT_ATOMS: atom_id res chain seq x y z
N ASP A 1 -7.33 1.76 8.39
CA ASP A 1 -7.76 2.09 9.76
C ASP A 1 -7.45 0.99 10.77
N ASP A 2 -7.58 -0.26 10.39
CA ASP A 2 -7.53 -1.40 11.32
C ASP A 2 -6.14 -1.67 11.93
N VAL A 3 -5.10 -1.01 11.46
CA VAL A 3 -3.72 -1.24 11.91
C VAL A 3 -3.27 -0.26 12.99
N ILE A 4 -3.83 0.96 13.03
CA ILE A 4 -3.32 2.04 13.88
C ILE A 4 -3.51 1.72 15.37
N ASP A 5 -4.57 1.00 15.71
CA ASP A 5 -4.88 0.58 17.09
C ASP A 5 -3.89 -0.46 17.63
N GLN A 6 -3.07 -1.05 16.76
CA GLN A 6 -1.97 -1.95 17.16
C GLN A 6 -0.77 -1.17 17.76
N ILE A 7 -0.73 0.16 17.57
CA ILE A 7 0.31 1.02 18.16
C ILE A 7 -0.15 1.50 19.53
N LYS A 8 0.52 1.08 20.59
CA LYS A 8 0.16 1.47 21.95
C LYS A 8 0.38 2.98 22.19
N GLY A 9 -0.62 3.62 22.75
CA GLY A 9 -0.54 5.03 23.15
C GLY A 9 -0.71 6.03 22.02
N VAL A 10 -1.08 5.56 20.84
CA VAL A 10 -1.42 6.42 19.71
C VAL A 10 -2.83 7.01 19.89
N ASN A 11 -3.00 8.26 19.49
CA ASN A 11 -4.31 8.87 19.35
C ASN A 11 -4.79 8.72 17.91
N HIS A 12 -5.70 7.78 17.67
CA HIS A 12 -6.28 7.53 16.36
C HIS A 12 -7.28 8.64 15.99
N VAL A 13 -6.93 9.49 15.04
CA VAL A 13 -7.82 10.53 14.53
C VAL A 13 -8.66 10.03 13.36
N THR A 14 -9.74 10.73 13.06
CA THR A 14 -10.59 10.40 11.90
C THR A 14 -9.77 10.45 10.61
N PRO A 15 -9.74 9.36 9.82
CA PRO A 15 -8.97 9.31 8.57
C PRO A 15 -9.45 10.37 7.57
N LYS A 16 -8.52 10.92 6.82
CA LYS A 16 -8.84 11.73 5.63
C LYS A 16 -9.25 10.82 4.48
N ALA A 17 -9.93 11.38 3.48
CA ALA A 17 -10.45 10.59 2.36
C ALA A 17 -9.35 10.10 1.39
N THR A 18 -8.26 10.86 1.27
CA THR A 18 -7.18 10.60 0.31
C THR A 18 -5.80 10.71 0.94
N TYR A 19 -4.80 10.06 0.34
CA TYR A 19 -3.40 10.19 0.77
C TYR A 19 -2.87 11.63 0.66
N PRO A 20 -3.12 12.42 -0.41
CA PRO A 20 -2.72 13.81 -0.46
C PRO A 20 -3.24 14.65 0.73
N GLU A 21 -4.49 14.43 1.14
CA GLU A 21 -5.05 15.10 2.33
C GLU A 21 -4.35 14.66 3.63
N MET A 22 -3.99 13.38 3.75
CA MET A 22 -3.23 12.88 4.90
C MET A 22 -1.82 13.46 4.94
N VAL A 23 -1.14 13.53 3.79
CA VAL A 23 0.19 14.15 3.67
C VAL A 23 0.14 15.62 4.06
N LEU A 24 -0.86 16.36 3.59
CA LEU A 24 -1.06 17.77 3.95
C LEU A 24 -1.27 17.93 5.47
N ALA A 25 -2.09 17.08 6.08
CA ALA A 25 -2.32 17.09 7.52
C ALA A 25 -1.02 16.83 8.33
N LEU A 26 -0.15 15.91 7.83
CA LEU A 26 1.14 15.64 8.42
C LEU A 26 2.09 16.85 8.29
N GLN A 27 2.17 17.47 7.13
CA GLN A 27 2.98 18.67 6.89
C GLN A 27 2.50 19.89 7.69
N GLN A 28 1.20 19.97 7.96
CA GLN A 28 0.60 21.04 8.80
C GLN A 28 0.64 20.73 10.29
N HIS A 29 1.23 19.60 10.69
CA HIS A 29 1.29 19.14 12.09
C HIS A 29 -0.10 18.92 12.74
N GLU A 30 -1.12 18.62 11.94
CA GLU A 30 -2.42 18.16 12.46
C GLU A 30 -2.33 16.73 12.99
N VAL A 31 -1.44 15.95 12.41
CA VAL A 31 -1.10 14.58 12.83
C VAL A 31 0.41 14.41 12.89
N ASP A 32 0.89 13.48 13.72
CA ASP A 32 2.32 13.19 13.90
C ASP A 32 2.83 12.09 12.94
N GLY A 33 1.93 11.34 12.33
CA GLY A 33 2.26 10.27 11.41
C GLY A 33 1.05 9.75 10.64
N ILE A 34 1.32 9.06 9.54
CA ILE A 34 0.33 8.33 8.75
C ILE A 34 0.80 6.92 8.52
N THR A 35 -0.14 5.98 8.46
CA THR A 35 0.16 4.59 8.11
C THR A 35 -0.09 4.37 6.62
N ALA A 36 0.82 3.67 5.97
CA ALA A 36 0.73 3.36 4.55
C ALA A 36 1.40 2.02 4.25
N GLU A 37 0.99 1.37 3.18
CA GLU A 37 1.76 0.28 2.60
C GLU A 37 3.10 0.79 2.05
N MET A 38 4.13 -0.06 2.05
CA MET A 38 5.49 0.34 1.69
C MET A 38 5.58 1.00 0.31
N ALA A 39 4.89 0.47 -0.70
CA ALA A 39 4.88 1.04 -2.04
C ALA A 39 4.31 2.47 -2.08
N VAL A 40 3.21 2.70 -1.35
CA VAL A 40 2.60 4.04 -1.22
C VAL A 40 3.52 4.97 -0.43
N ALA A 41 4.10 4.50 0.67
CA ALA A 41 5.02 5.30 1.48
C ALA A 41 6.26 5.75 0.69
N LYS A 42 6.84 4.87 -0.14
CA LYS A 42 7.95 5.21 -1.05
C LYS A 42 7.55 6.36 -2.01
N GLY A 43 6.40 6.26 -2.69
CA GLY A 43 5.92 7.31 -3.58
C GLY A 43 5.65 8.64 -2.85
N VAL A 44 5.11 8.58 -1.63
CA VAL A 44 4.87 9.79 -0.81
C VAL A 44 6.18 10.49 -0.47
N VAL A 45 7.22 9.78 0.01
CA VAL A 45 8.49 10.41 0.41
C VAL A 45 9.30 10.86 -0.81
N GLU A 46 9.17 10.22 -1.95
CA GLU A 46 9.79 10.66 -3.20
C GLU A 46 9.25 12.03 -3.63
N ALA A 47 7.93 12.22 -3.53
CA ALA A 47 7.28 13.50 -3.85
C ALA A 47 7.44 14.55 -2.72
N ASN A 48 7.75 14.14 -1.49
CA ASN A 48 7.82 15.01 -0.30
C ASN A 48 9.13 14.74 0.46
N PRO A 49 10.25 15.35 0.07
CA PRO A 49 11.58 15.10 0.66
C PRO A 49 11.73 15.50 2.15
N ASP A 50 10.78 16.24 2.68
CA ASP A 50 10.67 16.62 4.10
C ASP A 50 10.10 15.49 4.99
N LEU A 51 9.57 14.44 4.37
CA LEU A 51 9.02 13.27 5.05
C LEU A 51 10.00 12.11 5.03
N THR A 52 9.84 11.19 5.97
CA THR A 52 10.64 9.96 6.05
C THR A 52 9.79 8.75 6.40
N ILE A 53 10.24 7.57 5.98
CA ILE A 53 9.60 6.31 6.33
C ILE A 53 10.21 5.78 7.63
N VAL A 54 9.36 5.49 8.61
CA VAL A 54 9.75 4.72 9.80
C VAL A 54 9.30 3.29 9.58
N GLN A 55 10.25 2.37 9.52
CA GLN A 55 9.98 0.94 9.34
C GLN A 55 10.00 0.22 10.68
N PHE A 56 9.17 -0.80 10.79
CA PHE A 56 9.26 -1.74 11.90
C PHE A 56 10.49 -2.64 11.75
N ALA A 57 11.00 -3.14 12.87
CA ALA A 57 12.00 -4.20 12.83
C ALA A 57 11.40 -5.47 12.19
N ASP A 58 12.25 -6.30 11.62
CA ASP A 58 11.82 -7.54 10.96
C ASP A 58 10.94 -8.40 11.88
N GLY A 59 9.80 -8.82 11.37
CA GLY A 59 8.81 -9.61 12.10
C GLY A 59 7.92 -8.84 13.08
N HIS A 60 7.99 -7.51 13.12
CA HIS A 60 7.24 -6.64 14.03
C HIS A 60 6.28 -5.67 13.32
N GLY A 61 5.99 -5.90 12.05
CA GLY A 61 5.00 -5.12 11.30
C GLY A 61 3.57 -5.28 11.81
N PHE A 62 2.65 -4.53 11.23
CA PHE A 62 1.23 -4.70 11.52
C PHE A 62 0.72 -6.07 11.12
N ASP A 63 -0.16 -6.65 11.94
CA ASP A 63 -0.92 -7.84 11.58
C ASP A 63 -2.11 -7.42 10.70
N CYS A 64 -1.94 -7.52 9.39
CA CYS A 64 -2.98 -7.19 8.41
C CYS A 64 -2.76 -7.99 7.12
N ASP A 65 -3.87 -8.32 6.45
CA ASP A 65 -3.84 -8.93 5.13
C ASP A 65 -3.75 -7.82 4.06
N THR A 66 -2.62 -7.76 3.37
CA THR A 66 -2.37 -6.83 2.25
C THR A 66 -2.49 -7.51 0.90
N THR A 67 -3.09 -8.70 0.83
CA THR A 67 -3.26 -9.45 -0.41
C THR A 67 -4.14 -8.70 -1.41
N VAL A 68 -3.61 -8.49 -2.60
CA VAL A 68 -4.35 -7.95 -3.75
C VAL A 68 -4.72 -9.10 -4.68
N SER A 69 -5.98 -9.12 -5.15
CA SER A 69 -6.51 -10.21 -5.94
C SER A 69 -7.22 -9.70 -7.20
N ILE A 70 -7.19 -10.50 -8.26
CA ILE A 70 -8.02 -10.27 -9.46
C ILE A 70 -9.38 -10.93 -9.22
N ALA A 71 -10.45 -10.11 -9.22
CA ALA A 71 -11.81 -10.62 -9.12
C ALA A 71 -12.37 -10.98 -10.49
N LEU A 72 -12.97 -12.15 -10.61
CA LEU A 72 -13.70 -12.61 -11.79
C LEU A 72 -15.16 -12.91 -11.42
N LYS A 73 -16.01 -13.13 -12.42
CA LYS A 73 -17.43 -13.44 -12.20
C LYS A 73 -17.59 -14.65 -11.27
N GLU A 74 -18.48 -14.54 -10.30
CA GLU A 74 -18.84 -15.64 -9.42
C GLU A 74 -19.23 -16.89 -10.21
N GLY A 75 -18.81 -18.06 -9.74
CA GLY A 75 -19.05 -19.35 -10.41
C GLY A 75 -18.13 -19.63 -11.61
N SER A 76 -17.20 -18.72 -11.97
CA SER A 76 -16.30 -18.93 -13.11
C SER A 76 -15.01 -19.71 -12.80
N ARG A 77 -14.85 -20.20 -11.55
CA ARG A 77 -13.61 -20.82 -11.06
C ARG A 77 -13.11 -22.00 -11.91
N ASP A 78 -14.03 -22.74 -12.52
CA ASP A 78 -13.70 -23.88 -13.39
C ASP A 78 -13.54 -23.50 -14.87
N SER A 79 -13.77 -22.24 -15.24
CA SER A 79 -13.65 -21.79 -16.62
C SER A 79 -12.20 -21.82 -17.12
N LYS A 80 -12.03 -22.01 -18.42
CA LYS A 80 -10.73 -21.94 -19.08
C LYS A 80 -10.06 -20.57 -18.89
N PHE A 81 -10.86 -19.50 -18.82
CA PHE A 81 -10.37 -18.14 -18.63
C PHE A 81 -9.79 -17.97 -17.23
N PHE A 82 -10.53 -18.37 -16.19
CA PHE A 82 -10.07 -18.32 -14.82
C PHE A 82 -8.73 -19.07 -14.67
N LYS A 83 -8.65 -20.30 -15.18
CA LYS A 83 -7.44 -21.13 -15.11
C LYS A 83 -6.24 -20.49 -15.81
N LYS A 84 -6.48 -19.79 -16.94
CA LYS A 84 -5.41 -19.04 -17.63
C LYS A 84 -4.93 -17.84 -16.81
N VAL A 85 -5.82 -17.06 -16.22
CA VAL A 85 -5.49 -15.92 -15.36
C VAL A 85 -4.70 -16.40 -14.14
N GLN A 86 -5.19 -17.44 -13.44
CA GLN A 86 -4.51 -18.00 -12.29
C GLN A 86 -3.11 -18.50 -12.65
N LYS A 87 -2.97 -19.24 -13.75
CA LYS A 87 -1.66 -19.72 -14.22
C LYS A 87 -0.70 -18.57 -14.54
N ALA A 88 -1.20 -17.47 -15.13
CA ALA A 88 -0.38 -16.29 -15.40
C ALA A 88 0.09 -15.63 -14.09
N LEU A 89 -0.79 -15.49 -13.10
CA LEU A 89 -0.42 -14.96 -11.77
C LEU A 89 0.59 -15.86 -11.06
N ASP A 90 0.40 -17.17 -11.10
CA ASP A 90 1.29 -18.14 -10.46
C ASP A 90 2.69 -18.19 -11.11
N SER A 91 2.81 -17.72 -12.36
CA SER A 91 4.09 -17.66 -13.08
C SER A 91 4.93 -16.44 -12.76
N ILE A 92 4.38 -15.43 -12.08
CA ILE A 92 5.10 -14.21 -11.69
C ILE A 92 5.73 -14.45 -10.32
N SER A 93 7.06 -14.42 -10.24
CA SER A 93 7.78 -14.56 -8.97
C SER A 93 7.59 -13.35 -8.04
N ASP A 94 7.93 -13.51 -6.77
CA ASP A 94 7.87 -12.39 -5.81
C ASP A 94 8.86 -11.29 -6.20
N GLU A 95 10.04 -11.65 -6.70
CA GLU A 95 11.03 -10.70 -7.22
C GLU A 95 10.47 -9.87 -8.39
N GLU A 96 9.84 -10.53 -9.37
CA GLU A 96 9.20 -9.82 -10.50
C GLU A 96 8.06 -8.91 -10.03
N ARG A 97 7.32 -9.27 -8.98
CA ARG A 97 6.27 -8.42 -8.40
C ARG A 97 6.86 -7.18 -7.73
N GLU A 98 7.96 -7.31 -7.02
CA GLU A 98 8.69 -6.18 -6.44
C GLU A 98 9.20 -5.23 -7.52
N GLU A 99 9.84 -5.75 -8.57
CA GLU A 99 10.32 -4.95 -9.71
C GLU A 99 9.17 -4.20 -10.41
N MET A 100 8.03 -4.87 -10.63
CA MET A 100 6.85 -4.23 -11.21
C MET A 100 6.31 -3.10 -10.32
N MET A 101 6.34 -3.29 -9.01
CA MET A 101 5.86 -2.29 -8.06
C MET A 101 6.81 -1.09 -8.00
N GLU A 102 8.12 -1.31 -7.97
CA GLU A 102 9.13 -0.25 -8.03
C GLU A 102 8.99 0.56 -9.32
N TYR A 103 8.87 -0.12 -10.46
CA TYR A 103 8.62 0.53 -11.74
C TYR A 103 7.35 1.37 -11.74
N ALA A 104 6.26 0.86 -11.18
CA ALA A 104 4.99 1.58 -11.10
C ALA A 104 5.08 2.83 -10.22
N VAL A 105 5.83 2.78 -9.12
CA VAL A 105 6.08 3.94 -8.23
C VAL A 105 6.90 5.00 -8.96
N GLU A 106 7.98 4.62 -9.64
CA GLU A 106 8.84 5.54 -10.38
C GLU A 106 8.16 6.21 -11.59
N HIS A 107 7.14 5.56 -12.15
CA HIS A 107 6.46 6.01 -13.37
C HIS A 107 4.99 6.41 -13.13
N GLN A 108 4.66 6.75 -11.90
CA GLN A 108 3.31 7.26 -11.60
C GLN A 108 3.03 8.54 -12.39
N PRO A 109 1.85 8.65 -13.03
CA PRO A 109 1.45 9.91 -13.64
C PRO A 109 1.41 11.00 -12.55
N THR A 110 2.18 12.07 -12.75
CA THR A 110 1.99 13.27 -11.92
C THR A 110 0.66 13.89 -12.32
N GLU A 111 -0.26 14.00 -11.39
CA GLU A 111 -1.45 14.83 -11.62
C GLU A 111 -0.98 16.28 -11.77
N ASP A 112 -1.20 16.83 -12.99
CA ASP A 112 -1.02 18.26 -13.28
C ASP A 112 -2.17 19.07 -12.62
#